data_7d3a4432eeb09ed309041538c31cd319
#
_entry.id   7d3a4432eeb09ed309041538c31cd319
#
_cell.length_a   1.000
_cell.length_b   1.000
_cell.length_c   1.000
_cell.angle_alpha   90.00
_cell.angle_beta   90.00
_cell.angle_gamma   90.00
#
_symmetry.space_group_name_H-M   'P 1'
#
loop_
_entity.id
_entity.type
_entity.pdbx_description
1 polymer ?
#
loop_
_entity_poly.entity_id
_entity_poly.type
_entity_poly.pdbx_seq_one_letter_code
_entity_poly.pdbx_strand_id
1 'polypeptide(L)'
;MIRIYKWFNLKRLLQKNLLLDIKELFLIPPRRKRFLKFKEFTKVRLSLSPKQYEHSTYDLVIIGSDQVWNTKLTSGYSPMYWGMWRGKGGKAQIASYAASMEDNLNTEKIESILKLLPNFDFISVREKHIAQKLSPFTNKNIHIVIDPTLLINREEWLHLGTMRLLQENYVLLYQVRNDEKTVEIAKKIADKKGVRLVYLSARVDLLNSKETIGSGPEEFVSLFRHACFVVCTSFHGTVFSCIFHVPFYSCLLYTSPS
;
A
#
# COMPACT_ATOMS: atom_id res chain seq x y z
N MET A 1 14.21 -6.35 2.35
CA MET A 1 14.09 -7.21 1.14
C MET A 1 12.74 -6.94 0.51
N ILE A 2 12.68 -6.06 -0.50
CA ILE A 2 11.48 -5.89 -1.31
C ILE A 2 11.23 -7.25 -1.93
N ARG A 3 10.27 -8.00 -1.40
CA ARG A 3 9.84 -9.23 -2.06
C ARG A 3 9.34 -8.82 -3.43
N ILE A 4 10.20 -8.98 -4.43
CA ILE A 4 9.74 -9.06 -5.81
C ILE A 4 8.73 -10.19 -5.78
N TYR A 5 7.46 -9.84 -5.83
CA TYR A 5 6.39 -10.82 -5.98
C TYR A 5 6.85 -11.76 -7.08
N LYS A 6 6.97 -13.05 -6.77
CA LYS A 6 7.18 -14.08 -7.78
C LYS A 6 5.95 -14.06 -8.67
N TRP A 7 5.99 -13.26 -9.72
CA TRP A 7 4.92 -13.01 -10.67
C TRP A 7 4.59 -14.24 -11.50
N PHE A 8 5.40 -15.26 -11.38
CA PHE A 8 5.28 -16.50 -12.12
C PHE A 8 5.45 -17.70 -11.19
N ASN A 9 4.37 -18.29 -10.77
CA ASN A 9 4.40 -19.63 -10.24
C ASN A 9 4.02 -20.59 -11.37
N LEU A 10 5.00 -21.01 -12.19
CA LEU A 10 4.82 -21.94 -13.31
C LEU A 10 4.12 -23.24 -12.88
N LYS A 11 4.28 -23.66 -11.61
CA LYS A 11 3.62 -24.85 -11.05
C LYS A 11 2.10 -24.67 -10.85
N ARG A 12 1.62 -23.42 -10.79
CA ARG A 12 0.18 -23.12 -10.68
C ARG A 12 -0.55 -23.15 -12.02
N LEU A 13 0.19 -22.94 -13.13
CA LEU A 13 -0.30 -23.00 -14.50
C LEU A 13 -0.69 -24.42 -14.94
N LEU A 14 -0.08 -25.45 -14.34
CA LEU A 14 -0.28 -26.84 -14.78
C LEU A 14 -1.45 -27.55 -14.07
N GLN A 15 -2.19 -26.91 -13.17
CA GLN A 15 -3.20 -27.59 -12.37
C GLN A 15 -4.64 -27.09 -12.43
N LYS A 16 -4.99 -26.02 -13.18
CA LYS A 16 -6.39 -25.54 -13.26
C LYS A 16 -6.76 -24.94 -14.63
N ASN A 17 -7.78 -25.52 -15.24
CA ASN A 17 -8.62 -25.03 -16.35
C ASN A 17 -7.94 -24.17 -17.43
N LEU A 18 -7.69 -24.75 -18.60
CA LEU A 18 -7.09 -24.15 -19.79
C LEU A 18 -7.64 -22.75 -20.17
N LEU A 19 -8.92 -22.49 -19.93
CA LEU A 19 -9.56 -21.19 -20.18
C LEU A 19 -9.14 -20.09 -19.19
N LEU A 20 -8.84 -20.44 -17.95
CA LEU A 20 -8.30 -19.50 -16.94
C LEU A 20 -6.84 -19.16 -17.28
N ASP A 21 -6.09 -20.14 -17.79
CA ASP A 21 -4.68 -19.96 -18.13
C ASP A 21 -4.50 -19.04 -19.34
N ILE A 22 -5.34 -19.17 -20.35
CA ILE A 22 -5.36 -18.28 -21.53
C ILE A 22 -5.70 -16.85 -21.11
N LYS A 23 -6.70 -16.68 -20.26
CA LYS A 23 -7.07 -15.37 -19.73
C LYS A 23 -5.96 -14.73 -18.90
N GLU A 24 -5.21 -15.50 -18.12
CA GLU A 24 -4.05 -15.01 -17.35
C GLU A 24 -2.90 -14.53 -18.26
N LEU A 25 -2.72 -15.13 -19.45
CA LEU A 25 -1.73 -14.69 -20.43
C LEU A 25 -1.96 -13.25 -20.90
N PHE A 26 -3.22 -12.83 -21.08
CA PHE A 26 -3.56 -11.44 -21.46
C PHE A 26 -3.24 -10.42 -20.37
N LEU A 27 -3.06 -10.85 -19.11
CA LEU A 27 -2.69 -9.96 -18.01
C LEU A 27 -1.17 -9.77 -17.86
N ILE A 28 -0.36 -10.57 -18.56
CA ILE A 28 1.10 -10.48 -18.48
C ILE A 28 1.60 -9.09 -18.91
N PRO A 29 1.19 -8.52 -20.07
CA PRO A 29 1.68 -7.22 -20.50
C PRO A 29 1.36 -6.08 -19.53
N PRO A 30 0.11 -5.88 -19.05
CA PRO A 30 -0.19 -4.81 -18.11
C PRO A 30 0.48 -5.01 -16.75
N ARG A 31 0.59 -6.25 -16.26
CA ARG A 31 1.33 -6.57 -15.03
C ARG A 31 2.81 -6.25 -15.18
N ARG A 32 3.42 -6.62 -16.32
CA ARG A 32 4.83 -6.31 -16.63
C ARG A 32 5.06 -4.81 -16.73
N LYS A 33 4.18 -4.07 -17.40
CA LYS A 33 4.27 -2.61 -17.53
C LYS A 33 4.26 -1.95 -16.16
N ARG A 34 3.33 -2.33 -15.29
CA ARG A 34 3.26 -1.84 -13.91
C ARG A 34 4.53 -2.16 -13.13
N PHE A 35 5.01 -3.40 -13.19
CA PHE A 35 6.24 -3.81 -12.53
C PHE A 35 7.44 -2.97 -12.96
N LEU A 36 7.60 -2.72 -14.26
CA LEU A 36 8.69 -1.90 -14.80
C LEU A 36 8.63 -0.48 -14.27
N LYS A 37 7.44 0.13 -14.20
CA LYS A 37 7.26 1.48 -13.64
C LYS A 37 7.62 1.56 -12.16
N PHE A 38 7.21 0.57 -11.36
CA PHE A 38 7.63 0.49 -9.95
C PHE A 38 9.13 0.30 -9.80
N LYS A 39 9.73 -0.56 -10.62
CA LYS A 39 11.19 -0.78 -10.64
C LYS A 39 11.95 0.50 -11.00
N GLU A 40 11.49 1.20 -12.01
CA GLU A 40 12.07 2.48 -12.44
C GLU A 40 11.94 3.55 -11.35
N PHE A 41 10.75 3.73 -10.80
CA PHE A 41 10.52 4.64 -9.68
C PHE A 41 11.44 4.33 -8.50
N THR A 42 11.54 3.07 -8.11
CA THR A 42 12.43 2.65 -7.01
C THR A 42 13.89 2.98 -7.33
N LYS A 43 14.34 2.73 -8.57
CA LYS A 43 15.72 3.02 -9.00
C LYS A 43 16.01 4.52 -9.00
N VAL A 44 15.08 5.34 -9.50
CA VAL A 44 15.28 6.78 -9.69
C VAL A 44 15.08 7.56 -8.40
N ARG A 45 14.05 7.22 -7.63
CA ARG A 45 13.64 8.00 -6.44
C ARG A 45 14.24 7.51 -5.13
N LEU A 46 14.45 6.20 -4.98
CA LEU A 46 14.96 5.65 -3.73
C LEU A 46 16.49 5.47 -3.73
N SER A 47 17.13 5.56 -4.88
CA SER A 47 18.59 5.62 -5.08
C SER A 47 19.42 4.47 -4.46
N LEU A 48 18.83 3.58 -3.68
CA LEU A 48 19.52 2.51 -2.96
C LEU A 48 19.15 1.14 -3.51
N SER A 49 20.18 0.36 -3.86
CA SER A 49 19.96 -1.07 -4.11
C SER A 49 19.80 -1.85 -2.79
N PRO A 50 19.04 -2.96 -2.78
CA PRO A 50 18.91 -3.79 -1.59
C PRO A 50 20.24 -4.23 -0.96
N LYS A 51 21.32 -4.33 -1.75
CA LYS A 51 22.66 -4.69 -1.27
C LYS A 51 23.38 -3.54 -0.58
N GLN A 52 23.12 -2.30 -0.93
CA GLN A 52 23.80 -1.14 -0.35
C GLN A 52 23.38 -0.89 1.10
N TYR A 53 22.10 -1.04 1.44
CA TYR A 53 21.67 -0.79 2.82
C TYR A 53 22.17 -1.87 3.79
N GLU A 54 22.38 -3.12 3.36
CA GLU A 54 22.88 -4.19 4.22
C GLU A 54 24.30 -3.92 4.72
N HIS A 55 25.09 -3.14 3.98
CA HIS A 55 26.48 -2.80 4.29
C HIS A 55 26.68 -1.39 4.84
N SER A 56 25.61 -0.62 4.96
CA SER A 56 25.67 0.76 5.47
C SER A 56 25.51 0.82 6.99
N THR A 57 26.17 1.81 7.59
CA THR A 57 25.96 2.20 8.98
C THR A 57 24.89 3.28 9.04
N TYR A 58 24.05 3.23 10.09
CA TYR A 58 22.98 4.19 10.30
C TYR A 58 22.95 4.58 11.76
N ASP A 59 22.58 5.82 12.05
CA ASP A 59 22.28 6.28 13.41
C ASP A 59 20.85 5.90 13.81
N LEU A 60 19.92 5.93 12.84
CA LEU A 60 18.51 5.63 13.04
C LEU A 60 17.96 4.82 11.85
N VAL A 61 17.21 3.77 12.16
CA VAL A 61 16.39 3.01 11.19
C VAL A 61 14.93 3.22 11.53
N ILE A 62 14.17 3.76 10.56
CA ILE A 62 12.73 3.97 10.69
C ILE A 62 11.99 2.86 9.95
N ILE A 63 11.08 2.18 10.66
CA ILE A 63 10.28 1.07 10.14
C ILE A 63 8.82 1.49 10.07
N GLY A 64 8.26 1.47 8.91
CA GLY A 64 6.88 1.88 8.64
C GLY A 64 6.82 2.67 7.34
N SER A 65 5.73 3.18 6.98
CA SER A 65 4.40 3.08 7.63
C SER A 65 3.63 1.85 7.13
N ASP A 66 2.28 1.96 7.17
CA ASP A 66 1.36 0.95 6.67
C ASP A 66 1.40 -0.38 7.45
N GLN A 67 0.81 -1.42 6.91
CA GLN A 67 0.62 -2.70 7.59
C GLN A 67 1.88 -3.57 7.63
N VAL A 68 3.03 -2.98 7.99
CA VAL A 68 4.32 -3.68 8.06
C VAL A 68 4.34 -4.76 9.15
N TRP A 69 3.47 -4.64 10.15
CA TRP A 69 3.30 -5.63 11.22
C TRP A 69 2.15 -6.62 10.98
N ASN A 70 1.47 -6.52 9.83
CA ASN A 70 0.46 -7.49 9.43
C ASN A 70 1.12 -8.77 8.89
N THR A 71 1.18 -9.81 9.72
CA THR A 71 1.86 -11.08 9.41
C THR A 71 1.29 -11.81 8.20
N LYS A 72 0.02 -11.59 7.87
CA LYS A 72 -0.61 -12.17 6.67
C LYS A 72 -0.11 -11.52 5.40
N LEU A 73 0.17 -10.21 5.43
CA LEU A 73 0.68 -9.46 4.28
C LEU A 73 2.18 -9.60 4.12
N THR A 74 2.92 -9.63 5.22
CA THR A 74 4.39 -9.75 5.24
C THR A 74 4.90 -11.19 5.17
N SER A 75 3.98 -12.18 5.13
CA SER A 75 4.28 -13.61 5.17
C SER A 75 5.06 -14.02 6.42
N GLY A 76 4.56 -13.61 7.56
CA GLY A 76 5.14 -13.88 8.88
C GLY A 76 5.89 -12.68 9.47
N TYR A 77 6.64 -12.94 10.51
CA TYR A 77 7.44 -11.94 11.21
C TYR A 77 8.75 -11.68 10.46
N SER A 78 8.73 -10.68 9.58
CA SER A 78 9.93 -10.29 8.84
C SER A 78 10.93 -9.60 9.79
N PRO A 79 12.18 -10.07 9.90
CA PRO A 79 13.20 -9.46 10.76
C PRO A 79 13.39 -7.96 10.51
N MET A 80 13.30 -7.53 9.26
CA MET A 80 13.42 -6.12 8.86
C MET A 80 12.30 -5.25 9.45
N TYR A 81 11.06 -5.76 9.47
CA TYR A 81 9.90 -4.99 9.96
C TYR A 81 9.76 -5.04 11.49
N TRP A 82 10.50 -5.93 12.15
CA TRP A 82 10.43 -6.08 13.60
C TRP A 82 11.72 -5.65 14.31
N GLY A 83 12.50 -4.76 13.67
CA GLY A 83 13.65 -4.11 14.30
C GLY A 83 14.82 -5.04 14.61
N MET A 84 14.89 -6.21 13.98
CA MET A 84 15.97 -7.18 14.21
C MET A 84 17.25 -6.84 13.46
N TRP A 85 17.22 -5.80 12.63
CA TRP A 85 18.38 -5.33 11.88
C TRP A 85 18.67 -3.87 12.22
N ARG A 86 19.91 -3.61 12.68
CA ARG A 86 20.37 -2.29 13.16
C ARG A 86 21.49 -1.70 12.31
N GLY A 87 21.54 -2.01 11.03
CA GLY A 87 22.62 -1.60 10.15
C GLY A 87 23.90 -2.40 10.36
N LYS A 88 24.94 -2.09 9.56
CA LYS A 88 26.27 -2.66 9.73
C LYS A 88 26.83 -2.21 11.08
N GLY A 89 27.27 -3.15 11.88
CA GLY A 89 27.78 -2.87 13.25
C GLY A 89 26.71 -2.87 14.34
N GLY A 90 25.42 -2.99 14.02
CA GLY A 90 24.34 -3.23 14.99
C GLY A 90 24.04 -2.07 15.96
N LYS A 91 24.44 -0.83 15.64
CA LYS A 91 24.40 0.33 16.56
C LYS A 91 23.21 1.30 16.33
N ALA A 92 22.51 1.18 15.18
CA ALA A 92 21.41 2.09 14.88
C ALA A 92 20.28 2.00 15.91
N GLN A 93 19.71 3.14 16.28
CA GLN A 93 18.41 3.18 16.96
C GLN A 93 17.32 2.71 16.02
N ILE A 94 16.28 2.07 16.55
CA ILE A 94 15.13 1.59 15.78
C ILE A 94 13.88 2.33 16.21
N ALA A 95 13.23 2.96 15.26
CA ALA A 95 11.93 3.58 15.47
C ALA A 95 10.87 2.93 14.56
N SER A 96 9.67 2.69 15.06
CA SER A 96 8.52 2.51 14.18
C SER A 96 7.85 3.86 13.92
N TYR A 97 7.39 4.07 12.69
CA TYR A 97 6.62 5.26 12.34
C TYR A 97 5.31 4.87 11.65
N ALA A 98 4.18 5.24 12.28
CA ALA A 98 2.83 4.95 11.77
C ALA A 98 2.65 3.47 11.37
N ALA A 99 3.29 2.55 12.09
CA ALA A 99 3.17 1.12 11.83
C ALA A 99 1.74 0.65 12.14
N SER A 100 1.23 -0.27 11.32
CA SER A 100 -0.09 -0.85 11.45
C SER A 100 -0.03 -2.38 11.39
N MET A 101 -1.05 -3.03 11.92
CA MET A 101 -1.19 -4.49 11.95
C MET A 101 -2.65 -4.92 11.82
N GLU A 102 -2.90 -6.21 11.72
CA GLU A 102 -4.25 -6.76 11.79
C GLU A 102 -4.84 -6.69 13.21
N ASP A 103 -6.16 -6.60 13.29
CA ASP A 103 -6.88 -6.51 14.55
C ASP A 103 -6.86 -7.78 15.40
N ASN A 104 -6.74 -8.94 14.76
CA ASN A 104 -6.86 -10.22 15.47
C ASN A 104 -5.52 -10.67 16.06
N LEU A 105 -5.37 -10.48 17.36
CA LEU A 105 -4.24 -10.97 18.15
C LEU A 105 -4.64 -12.25 18.88
N ASN A 106 -4.17 -13.39 18.40
CA ASN A 106 -4.24 -14.65 19.13
C ASN A 106 -3.01 -14.81 20.05
N THR A 107 -3.02 -15.83 20.90
CA THR A 107 -1.94 -16.10 21.89
C THR A 107 -0.55 -16.18 21.23
N GLU A 108 -0.42 -16.89 20.11
CA GLU A 108 0.84 -17.06 19.38
C GLU A 108 1.40 -15.71 18.90
N LYS A 109 0.53 -14.82 18.40
CA LYS A 109 0.92 -13.49 17.98
C LYS A 109 1.36 -12.61 19.14
N ILE A 110 0.67 -12.71 20.27
CA ILE A 110 1.02 -11.99 21.50
C ILE A 110 2.42 -12.41 21.95
N GLU A 111 2.71 -13.70 22.03
CA GLU A 111 4.04 -14.21 22.40
C GLU A 111 5.14 -13.71 21.45
N SER A 112 4.85 -13.68 20.16
CA SER A 112 5.80 -13.16 19.15
C SER A 112 6.01 -11.66 19.31
N ILE A 113 4.97 -10.88 19.59
CA ILE A 113 5.05 -9.44 19.83
C ILE A 113 5.88 -9.13 21.08
N LEU A 114 5.68 -9.88 22.17
CA LEU A 114 6.46 -9.75 23.41
C LEU A 114 7.97 -9.92 23.16
N LYS A 115 8.34 -10.83 22.26
CA LYS A 115 9.75 -11.07 21.89
C LYS A 115 10.33 -10.01 20.96
N LEU A 116 9.52 -9.41 20.12
CA LEU A 116 9.96 -8.55 19.02
C LEU A 116 9.84 -7.05 19.33
N LEU A 117 8.83 -6.66 20.11
CA LEU A 117 8.59 -5.27 20.46
C LEU A 117 9.76 -4.60 21.21
N PRO A 118 10.53 -5.31 22.08
CA PRO A 118 11.71 -4.75 22.73
C PRO A 118 12.81 -4.28 21.78
N ASN A 119 12.84 -4.75 20.53
CA ASN A 119 13.82 -4.33 19.53
C ASN A 119 13.72 -2.84 19.18
N PHE A 120 12.54 -2.22 19.36
CA PHE A 120 12.32 -0.81 19.04
C PHE A 120 12.77 0.06 20.18
N ASP A 121 13.53 1.11 19.86
CA ASP A 121 13.89 2.17 20.81
C ASP A 121 12.75 3.18 20.93
N PHE A 122 12.04 3.46 19.85
CA PHE A 122 10.85 4.32 19.78
C PHE A 122 9.71 3.61 19.06
N ILE A 123 8.49 3.74 19.60
CA ILE A 123 7.32 3.07 19.04
C ILE A 123 6.26 4.10 18.70
N SER A 124 5.87 4.14 17.41
CA SER A 124 4.68 4.85 17.01
C SER A 124 3.83 4.03 16.03
N VAL A 125 2.54 4.18 16.16
CA VAL A 125 1.52 3.46 15.38
C VAL A 125 0.53 4.43 14.77
N ARG A 126 -0.18 4.01 13.74
CA ARG A 126 -1.17 4.85 13.05
C ARG A 126 -2.51 4.86 13.76
N GLU A 127 -2.93 3.76 14.35
CA GLU A 127 -4.25 3.59 14.90
C GLU A 127 -4.24 3.51 16.43
N LYS A 128 -5.19 4.21 17.07
CA LYS A 128 -5.36 4.24 18.54
C LYS A 128 -5.57 2.85 19.14
N HIS A 129 -6.38 2.02 18.48
CA HIS A 129 -6.67 0.67 18.95
C HIS A 129 -5.43 -0.24 18.95
N ILE A 130 -4.47 -0.02 18.03
CA ILE A 130 -3.20 -0.75 18.02
C ILE A 130 -2.32 -0.31 19.20
N ALA A 131 -2.24 1.00 19.49
CA ALA A 131 -1.54 1.47 20.67
C ALA A 131 -2.09 0.83 21.94
N GLN A 132 -3.42 0.78 22.08
CA GLN A 132 -4.09 0.14 23.22
C GLN A 132 -3.80 -1.35 23.32
N LYS A 133 -3.74 -2.07 22.18
CA LYS A 133 -3.42 -3.50 22.15
C LYS A 133 -1.97 -3.81 22.49
N LEU A 134 -1.05 -2.93 22.14
CA LEU A 134 0.38 -3.13 22.38
C LEU A 134 0.86 -2.63 23.75
N SER A 135 0.17 -1.64 24.34
CA SER A 135 0.57 -1.04 25.62
C SER A 135 0.77 -2.05 26.77
N PRO A 136 0.01 -3.15 26.90
CA PRO A 136 0.26 -4.13 27.94
C PRO A 136 1.58 -4.91 27.79
N PHE A 137 2.20 -4.86 26.63
CA PHE A 137 3.38 -5.67 26.28
C PHE A 137 4.70 -4.88 26.28
N THR A 138 4.68 -3.62 26.67
CA THR A 138 5.89 -2.78 26.72
C THR A 138 5.76 -1.68 27.78
N ASN A 139 6.88 -1.34 28.41
CA ASN A 139 6.98 -0.16 29.29
C ASN A 139 7.32 1.12 28.51
N LYS A 140 7.52 1.03 27.20
CA LYS A 140 7.81 2.19 26.34
C LYS A 140 6.54 2.91 25.98
N ASN A 141 6.62 4.23 25.84
CA ASN A 141 5.53 5.03 25.34
C ASN A 141 5.23 4.68 23.87
N ILE A 142 3.96 4.43 23.57
CA ILE A 142 3.50 4.22 22.21
C ILE A 142 2.80 5.50 21.74
N HIS A 143 3.36 6.14 20.73
CA HIS A 143 2.83 7.35 20.15
C HIS A 143 1.85 7.04 19.02
N ILE A 144 0.76 7.80 18.95
CA ILE A 144 -0.18 7.74 17.82
C ILE A 144 0.19 8.88 16.89
N VAL A 145 0.49 8.54 15.62
CA VAL A 145 0.94 9.51 14.62
C VAL A 145 0.16 9.31 13.32
N ILE A 146 0.07 10.37 12.53
CA ILE A 146 -0.59 10.31 11.21
C ILE A 146 0.25 9.53 10.20
N ASP A 147 -0.42 9.01 9.18
CA ASP A 147 0.27 8.37 8.06
C ASP A 147 1.19 9.39 7.36
N PRO A 148 2.40 8.99 6.92
CA PRO A 148 3.36 9.91 6.31
C PRO A 148 2.85 10.58 5.03
N THR A 149 1.88 10.00 4.35
CA THR A 149 1.24 10.66 3.19
C THR A 149 0.56 11.99 3.56
N LEU A 150 0.18 12.17 4.82
CA LEU A 150 -0.44 13.39 5.35
C LEU A 150 0.58 14.40 5.89
N LEU A 151 1.88 14.06 5.97
CA LEU A 151 2.94 14.98 6.36
C LEU A 151 3.32 15.93 5.23
N ILE A 152 3.03 15.54 4.00
CA ILE A 152 3.34 16.29 2.79
C ILE A 152 2.10 17.09 2.40
N ASN A 153 2.25 18.38 2.19
CA ASN A 153 1.16 19.22 1.77
C ASN A 153 0.76 18.98 0.30
N ARG A 154 -0.38 19.56 -0.11
CA ARG A 154 -0.91 19.38 -1.45
C ARG A 154 0.04 19.89 -2.52
N GLU A 155 0.68 21.03 -2.30
CA GLU A 155 1.61 21.68 -3.24
C GLU A 155 2.81 20.79 -3.52
N GLU A 156 3.37 20.15 -2.49
CA GLU A 156 4.48 19.21 -2.64
C GLU A 156 4.03 17.94 -3.39
N TRP A 157 2.84 17.41 -3.12
CA TRP A 157 2.29 16.31 -3.90
C TRP A 157 2.04 16.65 -5.37
N LEU A 158 1.77 17.93 -5.69
CA LEU A 158 1.60 18.38 -7.08
C LEU A 158 2.88 18.27 -7.92
N HIS A 159 4.04 18.19 -7.31
CA HIS A 159 5.32 17.95 -8.01
C HIS A 159 5.50 16.48 -8.40
N LEU A 160 4.75 15.56 -7.80
CA LEU A 160 4.72 14.16 -8.18
C LEU A 160 3.48 13.86 -9.05
N GLY A 161 3.67 13.16 -10.17
CA GLY A 161 2.55 12.83 -11.05
C GLY A 161 1.96 14.06 -11.78
N THR A 162 2.81 14.94 -12.27
CA THR A 162 2.42 16.20 -12.90
C THR A 162 1.68 16.02 -14.23
N MET A 163 1.96 14.95 -14.96
CA MET A 163 1.39 14.70 -16.29
C MET A 163 -0.04 14.17 -16.17
N ARG A 164 -0.99 14.89 -16.76
CA ARG A 164 -2.37 14.42 -16.89
C ARG A 164 -2.43 13.26 -17.89
N LEU A 165 -2.83 12.08 -17.40
CA LEU A 165 -2.86 10.85 -18.20
C LEU A 165 -4.06 10.75 -19.13
N LEU A 166 -5.19 11.30 -18.72
CA LEU A 166 -6.45 11.30 -19.46
C LEU A 166 -6.92 12.73 -19.62
N GLN A 167 -7.21 13.14 -20.87
CA GLN A 167 -7.65 14.51 -21.15
C GLN A 167 -9.10 14.73 -20.79
N GLU A 168 -9.94 13.70 -20.94
CA GLU A 168 -11.35 13.69 -20.55
C GLU A 168 -11.54 13.66 -19.03
N ASN A 169 -12.69 14.11 -18.58
CA ASN A 169 -13.12 13.93 -17.19
C ASN A 169 -13.49 12.46 -16.92
N TYR A 170 -13.24 12.00 -15.71
CA TYR A 170 -13.54 10.62 -15.34
C TYR A 170 -13.86 10.48 -13.84
N VAL A 171 -14.61 9.44 -13.54
CA VAL A 171 -14.73 8.90 -12.18
C VAL A 171 -13.61 7.87 -11.99
N LEU A 172 -12.84 7.99 -10.92
CA LEU A 172 -11.81 7.01 -10.56
C LEU A 172 -12.38 6.01 -9.56
N LEU A 173 -12.33 4.73 -9.90
CA LEU A 173 -12.58 3.64 -8.97
C LEU A 173 -11.25 3.02 -8.53
N TYR A 174 -10.91 3.14 -7.24
CA TYR A 174 -9.73 2.53 -6.66
C TYR A 174 -10.09 1.45 -5.67
N GLN A 175 -9.72 0.21 -5.97
CA GLN A 175 -9.98 -0.95 -5.13
C GLN A 175 -8.69 -1.70 -4.81
N VAL A 176 -8.51 -2.05 -3.53
CA VAL A 176 -7.45 -2.98 -3.07
C VAL A 176 -7.93 -4.43 -3.21
N ARG A 177 -9.22 -4.66 -2.99
CA ARG A 177 -9.92 -5.93 -3.21
C ARG A 177 -11.17 -5.65 -4.02
N ASN A 178 -11.50 -6.58 -4.91
CA ASN A 178 -12.69 -6.45 -5.73
C ASN A 178 -13.94 -6.51 -4.86
N ASP A 179 -14.81 -5.52 -5.05
CA ASP A 179 -16.12 -5.44 -4.44
C ASP A 179 -17.12 -4.96 -5.50
N GLU A 180 -18.06 -5.82 -5.85
CA GLU A 180 -19.02 -5.58 -6.93
C GLU A 180 -19.97 -4.43 -6.59
N LYS A 181 -20.38 -4.29 -5.33
CA LYS A 181 -21.24 -3.18 -4.92
C LYS A 181 -20.58 -1.82 -5.12
N THR A 182 -19.30 -1.72 -4.80
CA THR A 182 -18.52 -0.50 -5.04
C THR A 182 -18.37 -0.21 -6.53
N VAL A 183 -18.23 -1.24 -7.36
CA VAL A 183 -18.21 -1.10 -8.83
C VAL A 183 -19.54 -0.56 -9.35
N GLU A 184 -20.67 -1.07 -8.89
CA GLU A 184 -22.00 -0.59 -9.27
C GLU A 184 -22.22 0.87 -8.87
N ILE A 185 -21.79 1.26 -7.67
CA ILE A 185 -21.86 2.65 -7.20
C ILE A 185 -21.03 3.55 -8.12
N ALA A 186 -19.80 3.15 -8.43
CA ALA A 186 -18.93 3.92 -9.31
C ALA A 186 -19.50 4.07 -10.72
N LYS A 187 -20.11 3.02 -11.29
CA LYS A 187 -20.81 3.07 -12.58
C LYS A 187 -21.98 4.07 -12.54
N LYS A 188 -22.85 3.97 -11.56
CA LYS A 188 -23.99 4.90 -11.39
C LYS A 188 -23.55 6.37 -11.30
N ILE A 189 -22.43 6.63 -10.60
CA ILE A 189 -21.90 7.99 -10.49
C ILE A 189 -21.33 8.46 -11.83
N ALA A 190 -20.58 7.59 -12.54
CA ALA A 190 -20.01 7.91 -13.85
C ALA A 190 -21.12 8.20 -14.88
N ASP A 191 -22.14 7.36 -14.94
CA ASP A 191 -23.31 7.51 -15.82
C ASP A 191 -24.07 8.82 -15.52
N LYS A 192 -24.36 9.09 -14.23
CA LYS A 192 -25.03 10.34 -13.81
C LYS A 192 -24.23 11.59 -14.19
N LYS A 193 -22.90 11.51 -14.19
CA LYS A 193 -22.01 12.63 -14.56
C LYS A 193 -21.73 12.68 -16.07
N GLY A 194 -22.13 11.68 -16.85
CA GLY A 194 -21.83 11.58 -18.28
C GLY A 194 -20.32 11.47 -18.57
N VAL A 195 -19.56 10.80 -17.69
CA VAL A 195 -18.10 10.69 -17.82
C VAL A 195 -17.67 9.24 -17.78
N ARG A 196 -16.45 8.99 -18.26
CA ARG A 196 -15.83 7.67 -18.25
C ARG A 196 -15.56 7.17 -16.83
N LEU A 197 -15.74 5.86 -16.59
CA LEU A 197 -15.25 5.18 -15.40
C LEU A 197 -13.86 4.62 -15.65
N VAL A 198 -12.91 4.96 -14.79
CA VAL A 198 -11.52 4.50 -14.84
C VAL A 198 -11.23 3.61 -13.64
N TYR A 199 -10.71 2.43 -13.89
CA TYR A 199 -10.37 1.47 -12.84
C TYR A 199 -8.89 1.55 -12.50
N LEU A 200 -8.61 1.70 -11.21
CA LEU A 200 -7.28 1.60 -10.66
C LEU A 200 -7.31 0.51 -9.59
N SER A 201 -6.69 -0.63 -9.85
CA SER A 201 -6.63 -1.73 -8.90
C SER A 201 -5.20 -1.95 -8.41
N ALA A 202 -5.07 -2.29 -7.12
CA ALA A 202 -3.82 -2.79 -6.57
C ALA A 202 -3.40 -4.11 -7.25
N ARG A 203 -4.37 -4.84 -7.78
CA ARG A 203 -4.17 -6.06 -8.57
C ARG A 203 -4.75 -5.85 -9.96
N VAL A 204 -3.96 -6.10 -10.98
CA VAL A 204 -4.47 -6.17 -12.36
C VAL A 204 -5.16 -7.51 -12.52
N ASP A 205 -6.48 -7.51 -12.66
CA ASP A 205 -7.30 -8.69 -12.91
C ASP A 205 -8.12 -8.55 -14.20
N LEU A 206 -8.79 -9.64 -14.58
CA LEU A 206 -9.48 -9.76 -15.85
C LEU A 206 -10.77 -8.95 -15.96
N LEU A 207 -11.44 -8.73 -14.84
CA LEU A 207 -12.75 -8.06 -14.83
C LEU A 207 -12.63 -6.60 -15.28
N ASN A 208 -11.46 -6.00 -15.06
CA ASN A 208 -11.22 -4.58 -15.29
C ASN A 208 -10.05 -4.31 -16.27
N SER A 209 -9.59 -5.33 -17.01
CA SER A 209 -8.36 -5.25 -17.82
C SER A 209 -8.39 -4.18 -18.92
N LYS A 210 -9.56 -3.90 -19.52
CA LYS A 210 -9.69 -2.91 -20.60
C LYS A 210 -9.65 -1.46 -20.11
N GLU A 211 -10.07 -1.23 -18.87
CA GLU A 211 -10.19 0.11 -18.28
C GLU A 211 -9.17 0.31 -17.15
N THR A 212 -8.44 -0.75 -16.79
CA THR A 212 -7.40 -0.68 -15.76
C THR A 212 -6.13 -0.10 -16.35
N ILE A 213 -5.78 1.05 -15.86
CA ILE A 213 -4.51 1.70 -16.20
C ILE A 213 -3.41 1.02 -15.37
N GLY A 214 -2.45 0.39 -16.05
CA GLY A 214 -1.24 -0.13 -15.43
C GLY A 214 -0.37 1.04 -14.93
N SER A 215 -0.66 1.54 -13.74
CA SER A 215 -0.05 2.74 -13.17
C SER A 215 1.13 2.39 -12.26
N GLY A 216 2.18 3.20 -12.35
CA GLY A 216 3.22 3.31 -11.34
C GLY A 216 2.83 4.34 -10.27
N PRO A 217 3.75 4.66 -9.34
CA PRO A 217 3.45 5.61 -8.26
C PRO A 217 3.09 7.02 -8.74
N GLU A 218 3.78 7.54 -9.74
CA GLU A 218 3.51 8.89 -10.25
C GLU A 218 2.16 8.96 -10.99
N GLU A 219 1.83 7.94 -11.78
CA GLU A 219 0.53 7.87 -12.44
C GLU A 219 -0.61 7.63 -11.45
N PHE A 220 -0.35 6.91 -10.34
CA PHE A 220 -1.32 6.78 -9.27
C PHE A 220 -1.71 8.15 -8.71
N VAL A 221 -0.73 8.97 -8.35
CA VAL A 221 -0.95 10.34 -7.86
C VAL A 221 -1.70 11.18 -8.89
N SER A 222 -1.26 11.12 -10.16
CA SER A 222 -1.90 11.85 -11.25
C SER A 222 -3.37 11.47 -11.44
N LEU A 223 -3.71 10.19 -11.34
CA LEU A 223 -5.09 9.73 -11.50
C LEU A 223 -6.00 10.25 -10.38
N PHE A 224 -5.52 10.32 -9.15
CA PHE A 224 -6.29 10.92 -8.05
C PHE A 224 -6.46 12.43 -8.25
N ARG A 225 -5.38 13.12 -8.60
CA ARG A 225 -5.37 14.57 -8.80
C ARG A 225 -6.37 15.06 -9.84
N HIS A 226 -6.54 14.32 -10.93
CA HIS A 226 -7.31 14.78 -12.09
C HIS A 226 -8.69 14.12 -12.22
N ALA A 227 -9.08 13.27 -11.27
CA ALA A 227 -10.42 12.69 -11.23
C ALA A 227 -11.46 13.77 -10.88
N CYS A 228 -12.64 13.73 -11.52
CA CYS A 228 -13.76 14.58 -11.14
C CYS A 228 -14.57 13.99 -9.96
N PHE A 229 -14.38 12.73 -9.66
CA PHE A 229 -14.93 12.01 -8.50
C PHE A 229 -14.13 10.74 -8.25
N VAL A 230 -14.00 10.33 -6.99
CA VAL A 230 -13.33 9.09 -6.60
C VAL A 230 -14.30 8.18 -5.85
N VAL A 231 -14.29 6.90 -6.20
CA VAL A 231 -14.89 5.83 -5.40
C VAL A 231 -13.77 4.89 -4.97
N CYS A 232 -13.59 4.66 -3.68
CA CYS A 232 -12.48 3.85 -3.20
C CYS A 232 -12.85 2.95 -2.02
N THR A 233 -12.08 1.85 -1.89
CA THR A 233 -12.16 0.91 -0.75
C THR A 233 -10.87 0.89 0.06
N SER A 234 -10.04 1.92 -0.07
CA SER A 234 -8.69 1.98 0.49
C SER A 234 -8.49 3.23 1.33
N PHE A 235 -7.79 3.07 2.46
CA PHE A 235 -7.32 4.19 3.27
C PHE A 235 -6.58 5.23 2.42
N HIS A 236 -5.56 4.83 1.67
CA HIS A 236 -4.79 5.75 0.81
C HIS A 236 -5.63 6.38 -0.30
N GLY A 237 -6.64 5.67 -0.81
CA GLY A 237 -7.60 6.26 -1.77
C GLY A 237 -8.37 7.43 -1.15
N THR A 238 -8.82 7.27 0.08
CA THR A 238 -9.48 8.33 0.84
C THR A 238 -8.52 9.49 1.12
N VAL A 239 -7.32 9.19 1.59
CA VAL A 239 -6.29 10.20 1.90
C VAL A 239 -5.95 11.06 0.68
N PHE A 240 -5.65 10.45 -0.47
CA PHE A 240 -5.32 11.22 -1.68
C PHE A 240 -6.51 12.01 -2.22
N SER A 241 -7.74 11.50 -2.07
CA SER A 241 -8.94 12.28 -2.41
C SER A 241 -9.08 13.53 -1.53
N CYS A 242 -8.79 13.43 -0.24
CA CYS A 242 -8.76 14.57 0.68
C CYS A 242 -7.63 15.56 0.30
N ILE A 243 -6.40 15.06 0.09
CA ILE A 243 -5.24 15.90 -0.26
C ILE A 243 -5.51 16.71 -1.54
N PHE A 244 -6.10 16.11 -2.56
CA PHE A 244 -6.39 16.79 -3.83
C PHE A 244 -7.73 17.48 -3.89
N HIS A 245 -8.50 17.46 -2.79
CA HIS A 245 -9.85 18.05 -2.69
C HIS A 245 -10.80 17.52 -3.77
N VAL A 246 -10.67 16.24 -4.13
CA VAL A 246 -11.57 15.58 -5.08
C VAL A 246 -12.75 15.01 -4.33
N PRO A 247 -14.00 15.30 -4.75
CA PRO A 247 -15.18 14.67 -4.16
C PRO A 247 -15.07 13.14 -4.22
N PHE A 248 -15.42 12.45 -3.14
CA PHE A 248 -15.26 11.00 -3.09
C PHE A 248 -16.34 10.29 -2.31
N TYR A 249 -16.46 9.00 -2.57
CA TYR A 249 -17.19 8.03 -1.77
C TYR A 249 -16.21 6.94 -1.31
N SER A 250 -16.02 6.82 0.00
CA SER A 250 -15.18 5.81 0.59
C SER A 250 -16.02 4.68 1.16
N CYS A 251 -15.88 3.48 0.61
CA CYS A 251 -16.46 2.25 1.14
C CYS A 251 -15.36 1.48 1.86
N LEU A 252 -15.25 1.64 3.17
CA LEU A 252 -14.29 0.89 3.96
C LEU A 252 -14.81 -0.55 4.10
N LEU A 253 -14.21 -1.48 3.35
CA LEU A 253 -14.49 -2.92 3.45
C LEU A 253 -13.98 -3.52 4.76
N TYR A 254 -13.14 -2.78 5.47
CA TYR A 254 -12.66 -3.08 6.81
C TYR A 254 -12.78 -1.82 7.64
N THR A 255 -13.63 -1.89 8.64
CA THR A 255 -13.57 -0.97 9.74
C THR A 255 -12.26 -1.24 10.50
N SER A 256 -11.17 -0.54 10.12
CA SER A 256 -10.26 -0.13 11.17
C SER A 256 -11.02 0.92 11.93
N PRO A 257 -11.47 0.67 13.16
CA PRO A 257 -12.01 1.73 13.96
C PRO A 257 -10.89 2.75 14.13
N SER A 258 -11.10 3.91 13.53
CA SER A 258 -10.24 5.07 13.69
C SER A 258 -10.41 5.62 15.10
#